data_111844d3d98bc92bf16d657b0535dd47
#
_entry.id   111844d3d98bc92bf16d657b0535dd47
#
_cell.length_a   1.000
_cell.length_b   1.000
_cell.length_c   1.000
_cell.angle_alpha   90.00
_cell.angle_beta   90.00
_cell.angle_gamma   90.00
#
_symmetry.space_group_name_H-M   'P 1'
#
loop_
_entity.id
_entity.type
_entity.pdbx_description
1 polymer ?
#
loop_
_entity_poly.entity_id
_entity_poly.type
_entity_poly.pdbx_seq_one_letter_code
_entity_poly.pdbx_strand_id
1 'polypeptide(L)'
;MVTLSPTGASAPTTLNRFFEKLSTQQTPALIWYSAAGERIELSGRVLMNWVDKSANLLVEECELAPDEGFDLQAPLHWRTIVLGLAALRVGAILDQDEPLVAVVCTEQEAGYTNDPAYLLAVDRAPLALSYTGDLQALAPHTEEVLDYCALVRSFGDQYSGLL
;
A
#
# COMPACT_ATOMS: atom_id res chain seq x y z
N MET A 1 -5.04 -35.36 -17.38
CA MET A 1 -4.63 -34.08 -18.01
C MET A 1 -5.82 -33.13 -17.87
N VAL A 2 -5.78 -32.23 -16.89
CA VAL A 2 -6.84 -31.24 -16.65
C VAL A 2 -6.49 -30.01 -17.46
N THR A 3 -7.23 -29.76 -18.53
CA THR A 3 -7.10 -28.54 -19.35
C THR A 3 -7.90 -27.44 -18.64
N LEU A 4 -7.24 -26.53 -17.97
CA LEU A 4 -7.84 -25.30 -17.52
C LEU A 4 -8.07 -24.41 -18.75
N SER A 5 -9.29 -24.42 -19.27
CA SER A 5 -9.70 -23.40 -20.26
C SER A 5 -9.67 -22.04 -19.56
N PRO A 6 -8.97 -21.04 -20.09
CA PRO A 6 -9.09 -19.70 -19.55
C PRO A 6 -10.53 -19.24 -19.79
N THR A 7 -11.31 -19.13 -18.73
CA THR A 7 -12.59 -18.42 -18.77
C THR A 7 -12.27 -16.99 -19.22
N GLY A 8 -12.76 -16.63 -20.40
CA GLY A 8 -12.39 -15.45 -21.15
C GLY A 8 -12.84 -14.11 -20.57
N ALA A 9 -12.40 -13.80 -19.35
CA ALA A 9 -12.39 -12.43 -18.89
C ALA A 9 -11.11 -11.79 -19.44
N SER A 10 -11.22 -10.92 -20.44
CA SER A 10 -10.08 -10.14 -20.92
C SER A 10 -9.44 -9.39 -19.75
N ALA A 11 -8.10 -9.43 -19.69
CA ALA A 11 -7.37 -8.65 -18.71
C ALA A 11 -7.76 -7.16 -18.79
N PRO A 12 -7.86 -6.44 -17.67
CA PRO A 12 -8.14 -5.02 -17.69
C PRO A 12 -7.04 -4.28 -18.47
N THR A 13 -7.45 -3.41 -19.39
CA THR A 13 -6.53 -2.68 -20.27
C THR A 13 -6.07 -1.34 -19.70
N THR A 14 -6.67 -0.90 -18.59
CA THR A 14 -6.34 0.35 -17.91
C THR A 14 -6.35 0.13 -16.40
N LEU A 15 -5.64 0.97 -15.68
CA LEU A 15 -5.60 0.93 -14.22
C LEU A 15 -6.99 1.15 -13.60
N ASN A 16 -7.79 2.05 -14.18
CA ASN A 16 -9.17 2.28 -13.72
C ASN A 16 -10.04 1.04 -13.83
N ARG A 17 -10.00 0.35 -14.96
CA ARG A 17 -10.73 -0.90 -15.16
C ARG A 17 -10.26 -2.00 -14.21
N PHE A 18 -8.98 -2.01 -13.88
CA PHE A 18 -8.45 -2.93 -12.88
C PHE A 18 -9.07 -2.67 -11.50
N PHE A 19 -9.11 -1.43 -11.05
CA PHE A 19 -9.72 -1.06 -9.77
C PHE A 19 -11.24 -1.30 -9.77
N GLU A 20 -11.95 -0.96 -10.84
CA GLU A 20 -13.38 -1.27 -11.00
C GLU A 20 -13.66 -2.77 -10.87
N LYS A 21 -12.86 -3.60 -11.54
CA LYS A 21 -12.98 -5.06 -11.45
C LYS A 21 -12.76 -5.56 -10.02
N LEU A 22 -11.73 -5.07 -9.34
CA LEU A 22 -11.47 -5.44 -7.94
C LEU A 22 -12.64 -5.04 -7.03
N SER A 23 -13.20 -3.85 -7.19
CA SER A 23 -14.27 -3.34 -6.33
C SER A 23 -15.54 -4.20 -6.33
N THR A 24 -15.79 -4.93 -7.41
CA THR A 24 -16.92 -5.84 -7.54
C THR A 24 -16.60 -7.30 -7.24
N GLN A 25 -15.32 -7.66 -7.14
CA GLN A 25 -14.88 -9.04 -6.95
C GLN A 25 -15.08 -9.53 -5.52
N GLN A 26 -15.93 -10.54 -5.34
CA GLN A 26 -16.19 -11.18 -4.04
C GLN A 26 -15.23 -12.33 -3.72
N THR A 27 -14.55 -12.85 -4.74
CA THR A 27 -13.56 -13.91 -4.60
C THR A 27 -12.22 -13.35 -4.16
N PRO A 28 -11.29 -14.19 -3.63
CA PRO A 28 -9.94 -13.76 -3.27
C PRO A 28 -9.22 -13.09 -4.44
N ALA A 29 -8.66 -11.90 -4.20
CA ALA A 29 -7.82 -11.15 -5.13
C ALA A 29 -6.38 -11.06 -4.66
N LEU A 30 -6.15 -11.12 -3.34
CA LEU A 30 -4.84 -11.13 -2.72
C LEU A 30 -4.79 -12.22 -1.67
N ILE A 31 -3.81 -13.11 -1.77
CA ILE A 31 -3.48 -14.10 -0.74
C ILE A 31 -2.00 -13.93 -0.41
N TRP A 32 -1.71 -13.63 0.84
CA TRP A 32 -0.35 -13.45 1.33
C TRP A 32 -0.03 -14.46 2.41
N TYR A 33 1.18 -14.99 2.38
CA TYR A 33 1.71 -15.90 3.38
C TYR A 33 2.98 -15.30 3.99
N SER A 34 3.09 -15.34 5.33
CA SER A 34 4.34 -15.04 6.01
C SER A 34 5.29 -16.24 5.98
N ALA A 35 6.57 -16.00 6.29
CA ALA A 35 7.55 -17.06 6.47
C ALA A 35 7.18 -18.02 7.62
N ALA A 36 6.42 -17.55 8.61
CA ALA A 36 5.90 -18.33 9.73
C ALA A 36 4.63 -19.15 9.39
N GLY A 37 4.13 -19.05 8.15
CA GLY A 37 2.94 -19.77 7.70
C GLY A 37 1.61 -19.05 8.01
N GLU A 38 1.65 -17.83 8.48
CA GLU A 38 0.45 -17.00 8.63
C GLU A 38 -0.13 -16.64 7.26
N ARG A 39 -1.46 -16.58 7.18
CA ARG A 39 -2.17 -16.36 5.92
C ARG A 39 -3.15 -15.19 6.03
N ILE A 40 -3.04 -14.24 5.12
CA ILE A 40 -4.03 -13.17 4.91
C ILE A 40 -4.66 -13.36 3.53
N GLU A 41 -5.98 -13.36 3.48
CA GLU A 41 -6.76 -13.43 2.26
C GLU A 41 -7.74 -12.27 2.19
N LEU A 42 -7.68 -11.53 1.09
CA LEU A 42 -8.55 -10.40 0.83
C LEU A 42 -9.33 -10.64 -0.47
N SER A 43 -10.65 -10.55 -0.43
CA SER A 43 -11.45 -10.43 -1.65
C SER A 43 -11.10 -9.13 -2.38
N GLY A 44 -11.44 -9.02 -3.66
CA GLY A 44 -11.20 -7.78 -4.41
C GLY A 44 -11.87 -6.58 -3.74
N ARG A 45 -13.11 -6.74 -3.28
CA ARG A 45 -13.83 -5.68 -2.56
C ARG A 45 -13.13 -5.25 -1.27
N VAL A 46 -12.67 -6.19 -0.45
CA VAL A 46 -11.96 -5.88 0.80
C VAL A 46 -10.60 -5.26 0.50
N LEU A 47 -9.90 -5.76 -0.50
CA LEU A 47 -8.64 -5.15 -0.97
C LEU A 47 -8.86 -3.69 -1.36
N MET A 48 -9.91 -3.40 -2.14
CA MET A 48 -10.22 -2.02 -2.54
C MET A 48 -10.58 -1.11 -1.37
N ASN A 49 -11.28 -1.61 -0.34
CA ASN A 49 -11.52 -0.84 0.87
C ASN A 49 -10.20 -0.40 1.54
N TRP A 50 -9.21 -1.30 1.62
CA TRP A 50 -7.88 -0.97 2.14
C TRP A 50 -7.12 -0.01 1.22
N VAL A 51 -7.20 -0.20 -0.09
CA VAL A 51 -6.59 0.70 -1.09
C VAL A 51 -7.16 2.11 -0.97
N ASP A 52 -8.48 2.25 -0.89
CA ASP A 52 -9.13 3.56 -0.80
C ASP A 52 -8.85 4.26 0.55
N LYS A 53 -8.84 3.53 1.66
CA LYS A 53 -8.39 4.06 2.97
C LYS A 53 -6.94 4.57 2.91
N SER A 54 -6.07 3.80 2.29
CA SER A 54 -4.66 4.17 2.14
C SER A 54 -4.48 5.35 1.18
N ALA A 55 -5.25 5.43 0.09
CA ALA A 55 -5.22 6.57 -0.82
C ALA A 55 -5.65 7.87 -0.12
N ASN A 56 -6.72 7.82 0.69
CA ASN A 56 -7.13 8.96 1.51
C ASN A 56 -6.04 9.38 2.50
N LEU A 57 -5.42 8.40 3.21
CA LEU A 57 -4.28 8.70 4.09
C LEU A 57 -3.13 9.37 3.35
N LEU A 58 -2.74 8.83 2.19
CA LEU A 58 -1.64 9.38 1.39
C LEU A 58 -1.90 10.82 0.95
N VAL A 59 -3.14 11.15 0.58
CA VAL A 59 -3.52 12.50 0.17
C VAL A 59 -3.65 13.44 1.37
N GLU A 60 -4.30 13.01 2.45
CA GLU A 60 -4.64 13.88 3.57
C GLU A 60 -3.48 14.10 4.55
N GLU A 61 -2.66 13.06 4.80
CA GLU A 61 -1.55 13.15 5.76
C GLU A 61 -0.19 13.34 5.09
N CYS A 62 0.00 12.81 3.88
CA CYS A 62 1.27 12.89 3.17
C CYS A 62 1.25 13.89 2.00
N GLU A 63 0.14 14.59 1.78
CA GLU A 63 -0.03 15.55 0.68
C GLU A 63 0.30 14.99 -0.71
N LEU A 64 0.24 13.65 -0.87
CA LEU A 64 0.58 12.99 -2.13
C LEU A 64 -0.40 13.38 -3.23
N ALA A 65 0.12 13.86 -4.34
CA ALA A 65 -0.65 14.28 -5.50
C ALA A 65 -0.23 13.48 -6.76
N PRO A 66 -1.01 13.55 -7.86
CA PRO A 66 -0.59 12.95 -9.13
C PRO A 66 0.78 13.44 -9.58
N ASP A 67 1.54 12.56 -10.20
CA ASP A 67 2.89 12.76 -10.71
C ASP A 67 3.99 12.96 -9.64
N GLU A 68 3.65 12.90 -8.35
CA GLU A 68 4.64 12.93 -7.28
C GLU A 68 5.27 11.54 -7.02
N GLY A 69 6.49 11.54 -6.49
CA GLY A 69 7.25 10.32 -6.24
C GLY A 69 6.80 9.57 -4.99
N PHE A 70 6.64 8.26 -5.15
CA PHE A 70 6.37 7.32 -4.06
C PHE A 70 7.36 6.16 -4.11
N ASP A 71 8.12 5.95 -3.04
CA ASP A 71 9.09 4.86 -2.95
C ASP A 71 8.54 3.67 -2.15
N LEU A 72 8.47 2.52 -2.82
CA LEU A 72 7.98 1.27 -2.26
C LEU A 72 9.10 0.22 -2.17
N GLN A 73 10.33 0.58 -1.88
CA GLN A 73 11.43 -0.37 -1.65
C GLN A 73 11.28 -1.12 -0.31
N ALA A 74 10.10 -1.67 -0.08
CA ALA A 74 9.75 -2.39 1.13
C ALA A 74 9.60 -3.91 0.83
N PRO A 75 9.85 -4.80 1.81
CA PRO A 75 9.60 -6.22 1.65
C PRO A 75 8.17 -6.52 1.26
N LEU A 76 7.97 -7.58 0.48
CA LEU A 76 6.65 -8.00 0.03
C LEU A 76 5.77 -8.39 1.23
N HIS A 77 4.72 -7.61 1.45
CA HIS A 77 3.74 -7.79 2.50
C HIS A 77 2.37 -7.35 1.97
N TRP A 78 1.27 -7.89 2.50
CA TRP A 78 -0.05 -7.51 1.99
C TRP A 78 -0.32 -5.99 2.11
N ARG A 79 0.17 -5.34 3.18
CA ARG A 79 0.04 -3.87 3.37
C ARG A 79 0.90 -3.07 2.42
N THR A 80 2.10 -3.55 2.08
CA THR A 80 2.96 -2.86 1.10
C THR A 80 2.38 -2.96 -0.30
N ILE A 81 1.71 -4.07 -0.64
CA ILE A 81 0.92 -4.20 -1.87
C ILE A 81 -0.24 -3.20 -1.89
N VAL A 82 -0.99 -3.11 -0.79
CA VAL A 82 -2.09 -2.13 -0.65
C VAL A 82 -1.57 -0.70 -0.86
N LEU A 83 -0.46 -0.33 -0.23
CA LEU A 83 0.15 1.00 -0.36
C LEU A 83 0.61 1.30 -1.79
N GLY A 84 1.23 0.34 -2.47
CA GLY A 84 1.59 0.48 -3.89
C GLY A 84 0.38 0.71 -4.79
N LEU A 85 -0.69 -0.05 -4.58
CA LEU A 85 -1.95 0.14 -5.30
C LEU A 85 -2.61 1.49 -4.97
N ALA A 86 -2.53 1.93 -3.72
CA ALA A 86 -3.05 3.23 -3.29
C ALA A 86 -2.28 4.40 -3.93
N ALA A 87 -0.96 4.33 -3.97
CA ALA A 87 -0.13 5.32 -4.65
C ALA A 87 -0.48 5.42 -6.15
N LEU A 88 -0.63 4.28 -6.83
CA LEU A 88 -1.08 4.23 -8.22
C LEU A 88 -2.50 4.80 -8.39
N ARG A 89 -3.39 4.58 -7.42
CA ARG A 89 -4.75 5.12 -7.46
C ARG A 89 -4.79 6.63 -7.27
N VAL A 90 -3.85 7.20 -6.53
CA VAL A 90 -3.65 8.66 -6.42
C VAL A 90 -3.06 9.23 -7.71
N GLY A 91 -2.33 8.43 -8.49
CA GLY A 91 -1.63 8.86 -9.69
C GLY A 91 -0.15 9.15 -9.45
N ALA A 92 0.41 8.68 -8.35
CA ALA A 92 1.83 8.83 -8.03
C ALA A 92 2.71 7.99 -8.95
N ILE A 93 3.97 8.36 -9.04
CA ILE A 93 5.01 7.64 -9.79
C ILE A 93 5.82 6.81 -8.80
N LEU A 94 5.86 5.49 -9.01
CA LEU A 94 6.61 4.58 -8.15
C LEU A 94 8.13 4.63 -8.45
N ASP A 95 8.94 4.36 -7.41
CA ASP A 95 10.40 4.18 -7.49
C ASP A 95 11.15 5.40 -8.05
N GLN A 96 10.79 6.59 -7.60
CA GLN A 96 11.51 7.83 -7.91
C GLN A 96 12.73 8.00 -6.99
N ASP A 97 13.80 8.61 -7.51
CA ASP A 97 15.04 8.87 -6.77
C ASP A 97 14.85 9.87 -5.61
N GLU A 98 13.94 10.81 -5.77
CA GLU A 98 13.57 11.82 -4.75
C GLU A 98 12.06 11.73 -4.46
N PRO A 99 11.60 10.72 -3.70
CA PRO A 99 10.18 10.56 -3.45
C PRO A 99 9.67 11.57 -2.41
N LEU A 100 8.42 12.01 -2.59
CA LEU A 100 7.72 12.76 -1.55
C LEU A 100 7.41 11.85 -0.35
N VAL A 101 6.97 10.62 -0.64
CA VAL A 101 6.58 9.61 0.35
C VAL A 101 7.38 8.34 0.16
N ALA A 102 7.88 7.77 1.25
CA ALA A 102 8.51 6.46 1.26
C ALA A 102 7.90 5.53 2.31
N VAL A 103 8.09 4.22 2.11
CA VAL A 103 7.59 3.18 3.02
C VAL A 103 8.75 2.40 3.62
N VAL A 104 8.71 2.19 4.93
CA VAL A 104 9.67 1.38 5.69
C VAL A 104 8.94 0.33 6.51
N CYS A 105 9.51 -0.89 6.56
CA CYS A 105 9.01 -1.98 7.40
C CYS A 105 9.92 -2.24 8.60
N THR A 106 9.39 -2.90 9.63
CA THR A 106 10.06 -3.21 10.92
C THR A 106 11.43 -3.89 10.81
N GLU A 107 11.75 -4.56 9.71
CA GLU A 107 13.00 -5.30 9.53
C GLU A 107 14.06 -4.54 8.72
N GLN A 108 13.79 -3.32 8.31
CA GLN A 108 14.75 -2.48 7.60
C GLN A 108 15.62 -1.72 8.60
N GLU A 109 16.63 -2.37 9.16
CA GLU A 109 17.53 -1.80 10.16
C GLU A 109 18.44 -0.67 9.63
N ALA A 110 18.72 -0.66 8.33
CA ALA A 110 19.42 0.44 7.68
C ALA A 110 18.43 1.55 7.37
N GLY A 111 18.53 2.66 8.05
CA GLY A 111 17.64 3.81 7.86
C GLY A 111 17.48 4.19 6.39
N TYR A 112 16.36 4.76 6.05
CA TYR A 112 16.06 5.23 4.71
C TYR A 112 17.06 6.34 4.33
N THR A 113 17.69 6.20 3.17
CA THR A 113 18.83 7.07 2.78
C THR A 113 18.43 8.29 1.94
N ASN A 114 17.19 8.32 1.43
CA ASN A 114 16.70 9.40 0.59
C ASN A 114 15.68 10.21 1.38
N ASP A 115 16.04 11.16 2.15
CA ASP A 115 15.21 11.98 3.05
C ASP A 115 13.84 12.40 2.42
N PRO A 116 12.80 11.53 2.39
CA PRO A 116 11.48 11.90 1.90
C PRO A 116 10.83 12.90 2.86
N ALA A 117 9.89 13.69 2.37
CA ALA A 117 9.13 14.56 3.27
C ALA A 117 8.30 13.75 4.28
N TYR A 118 7.75 12.63 3.81
CA TYR A 118 6.91 11.72 4.62
C TYR A 118 7.44 10.29 4.57
N LEU A 119 7.55 9.66 5.74
CA LEU A 119 7.89 8.25 5.86
C LEU A 119 6.75 7.48 6.52
N LEU A 120 6.24 6.45 5.85
CA LEU A 120 5.24 5.55 6.40
C LEU A 120 5.90 4.31 7.01
N ALA A 121 5.76 4.13 8.30
CA ALA A 121 6.20 2.94 9.00
C ALA A 121 5.12 1.85 8.98
N VAL A 122 5.47 0.68 8.46
CA VAL A 122 4.57 -0.49 8.36
C VAL A 122 5.07 -1.61 9.24
N ASP A 123 4.29 -2.01 10.23
CA ASP A 123 4.55 -3.23 10.99
C ASP A 123 4.17 -4.48 10.20
N ARG A 124 5.06 -5.46 10.14
CA ARG A 124 4.87 -6.68 9.36
C ARG A 124 4.10 -7.79 10.08
N ALA A 125 3.74 -7.62 11.35
CA ALA A 125 2.79 -8.53 11.98
C ALA A 125 1.47 -8.50 11.18
N PRO A 126 0.86 -9.65 10.82
CA PRO A 126 -0.23 -9.73 9.84
C PRO A 126 -1.40 -8.80 10.12
N LEU A 127 -1.75 -8.63 11.39
CA LEU A 127 -2.86 -7.81 11.86
C LEU A 127 -2.41 -6.73 12.85
N ALA A 128 -1.18 -6.23 12.73
CA ALA A 128 -0.66 -5.17 13.60
C ALA A 128 -1.61 -3.97 13.65
N LEU A 129 -1.82 -3.46 14.85
CA LEU A 129 -2.63 -2.26 15.11
C LEU A 129 -1.80 -0.98 15.11
N SER A 130 -0.50 -1.13 15.36
CA SER A 130 0.47 -0.04 15.39
C SER A 130 1.86 -0.58 15.05
N TYR A 131 2.75 0.32 14.71
CA TYR A 131 4.17 0.01 14.55
C TYR A 131 4.82 -0.24 15.92
N THR A 132 5.57 -1.31 16.05
CA THR A 132 6.18 -1.73 17.33
C THR A 132 7.59 -1.19 17.57
N GLY A 133 8.22 -0.59 16.54
CA GLY A 133 9.55 0.00 16.63
C GLY A 133 9.53 1.47 17.07
N ASP A 134 10.73 2.07 17.11
CA ASP A 134 10.89 3.50 17.36
C ASP A 134 10.76 4.29 16.06
N LEU A 135 9.67 5.02 15.91
CA LEU A 135 9.39 5.83 14.71
C LEU A 135 10.45 6.91 14.48
N GLN A 136 10.97 7.53 15.56
CA GLN A 136 11.95 8.60 15.43
C GLN A 136 13.33 8.09 15.00
N ALA A 137 13.65 6.84 15.34
CA ALA A 137 14.91 6.22 14.94
C ALA A 137 14.95 5.79 13.46
N LEU A 138 13.78 5.62 12.82
CA LEU A 138 13.70 5.15 11.43
C LEU A 138 14.27 6.15 10.42
N ALA A 139 13.99 7.43 10.61
CA ALA A 139 14.41 8.47 9.68
C ALA A 139 14.65 9.79 10.44
N PRO A 140 15.83 9.96 11.07
CA PRO A 140 16.11 11.13 11.92
C PRO A 140 16.11 12.45 11.17
N HIS A 141 16.15 12.43 9.84
CA HIS A 141 16.18 13.63 8.98
C HIS A 141 14.87 13.84 8.21
N THR A 142 13.91 12.91 8.30
CA THR A 142 12.60 13.05 7.68
C THR A 142 11.71 13.95 8.53
N GLU A 143 11.02 14.90 7.90
CA GLU A 143 10.17 15.86 8.60
C GLU A 143 9.02 15.18 9.33
N GLU A 144 8.41 14.18 8.72
CA GLU A 144 7.27 13.48 9.30
C GLU A 144 7.33 11.96 9.11
N VAL A 145 7.31 11.23 10.22
CA VAL A 145 7.24 9.76 10.26
C VAL A 145 5.90 9.34 10.82
N LEU A 146 5.12 8.60 10.03
CA LEU A 146 3.75 8.22 10.34
C LEU A 146 3.63 6.71 10.58
N ASP A 147 2.87 6.32 11.61
CA ASP A 147 2.47 4.93 11.84
C ASP A 147 1.28 4.57 10.94
N TYR A 148 1.57 3.94 9.80
CA TYR A 148 0.53 3.52 8.86
C TYR A 148 -0.50 2.59 9.50
N CYS A 149 -0.07 1.62 10.31
CA CYS A 149 -0.95 0.63 10.91
C CYS A 149 -1.96 1.25 11.89
N ALA A 150 -1.53 2.27 12.64
CA ALA A 150 -2.38 2.98 13.57
C ALA A 150 -3.38 3.92 12.86
N LEU A 151 -2.92 4.60 11.80
CA LEU A 151 -3.67 5.68 11.15
C LEU A 151 -4.70 5.17 10.12
N VAL A 152 -4.36 4.18 9.30
CA VAL A 152 -5.13 3.80 8.11
C VAL A 152 -6.59 3.48 8.38
N ARG A 153 -6.92 2.97 9.56
CA ARG A 153 -8.30 2.59 9.91
C ARG A 153 -9.24 3.76 10.12
N SER A 154 -8.73 4.94 10.42
CA SER A 154 -9.53 6.15 10.62
C SER A 154 -9.99 6.80 9.32
N PHE A 155 -9.41 6.42 8.19
CA PHE A 155 -9.76 6.97 6.87
C PHE A 155 -10.95 6.27 6.23
N GLY A 156 -11.67 6.99 5.37
CA GLY A 156 -12.80 6.48 4.61
C GLY A 156 -12.41 5.39 3.61
N ASP A 157 -13.30 4.44 3.36
CA ASP A 157 -13.12 3.32 2.44
C ASP A 157 -13.63 3.61 1.01
N GLN A 158 -13.77 4.89 0.69
CA GLN A 158 -14.10 5.40 -0.64
C GLN A 158 -13.15 6.54 -0.98
N TYR A 159 -12.44 6.40 -2.07
CA TYR A 159 -11.56 7.42 -2.62
C TYR A 159 -12.15 7.94 -3.93
N SER A 160 -12.44 9.23 -3.98
CA SER A 160 -13.05 9.92 -5.13
C SER A 160 -12.06 10.78 -5.92
N GLY A 161 -10.76 10.48 -5.83
CA GLY A 161 -9.74 11.23 -6.55
C GLY A 161 -9.81 11.09 -8.07
N LEU A 162 -8.95 11.83 -8.75
CA LEU A 162 -8.97 12.15 -10.19
C LEU A 162 -8.75 10.97 -11.18
N LEU A 163 -8.95 9.74 -10.78
CA LEU A 163 -8.92 8.63 -11.74
C LEU A 163 -10.29 8.06 -11.98
#